data_9726cf53cd89ac42be1f8e2e5ff07d46
#
_entry.id   9726cf53cd89ac42be1f8e2e5ff07d46
#
_cell.length_a   1.000
_cell.length_b   1.000
_cell.length_c   1.000
_cell.angle_alpha   90.00
_cell.angle_beta   90.00
_cell.angle_gamma   90.00
#
_symmetry.space_group_name_H-M   'P 1'
#
loop_
_entity.id
_entity.type
_entity.pdbx_description
1 polymer ?
#
loop_
_entity_poly.entity_id
_entity_poly.type
_entity_poly.pdbx_seq_one_letter_code
_entity_poly.pdbx_strand_id
1 'polypeptide(L)'
;MIRLGTESDIDDSVDIAVEFIKEGYYSTLPVEKDKMREHASRAASEWNWLYLVEEIEGNQVGFFSAYIEETLFGPGNIACQDLMFILPKYRKGLAAVKFLKEFED
;
A
#
# COMPACT_ATOMS: atom_id res chain seq x y z
N MET A 1 -1.12 -12.43 -7.97
CA MET A 1 -1.93 -11.59 -8.89
C MET A 1 -2.21 -10.24 -8.25
N ILE A 2 -1.91 -9.19 -8.97
CA ILE A 2 -2.19 -7.82 -8.49
C ILE A 2 -3.60 -7.44 -8.90
N ARG A 3 -4.35 -6.88 -7.96
CA ARG A 3 -5.71 -6.40 -8.17
C ARG A 3 -5.97 -5.15 -7.33
N LEU A 4 -7.07 -4.47 -7.62
CA LEU A 4 -7.50 -3.36 -6.79
C LEU A 4 -7.85 -3.87 -5.39
N GLY A 5 -7.42 -3.13 -4.38
CA GLY A 5 -7.77 -3.41 -3.00
C GLY A 5 -9.18 -2.92 -2.68
N THR A 6 -9.81 -3.56 -1.72
CA THR A 6 -11.15 -3.22 -1.25
C THR A 6 -11.14 -3.07 0.27
N GLU A 7 -12.26 -2.62 0.83
CA GLU A 7 -12.40 -2.50 2.28
C GLU A 7 -12.12 -3.84 3.00
N SER A 8 -12.45 -4.96 2.37
CA SER A 8 -12.20 -6.27 2.97
C SER A 8 -10.72 -6.65 3.03
N ASP A 9 -9.85 -5.94 2.31
CA ASP A 9 -8.40 -6.20 2.30
C ASP A 9 -7.65 -5.40 3.38
N ILE A 10 -8.30 -4.44 4.01
CA ILE A 10 -7.63 -3.48 4.90
C ILE A 10 -6.98 -4.14 6.11
N ASP A 11 -7.67 -5.06 6.78
CA ASP A 11 -7.11 -5.71 7.97
C ASP A 11 -5.83 -6.48 7.65
N ASP A 12 -5.81 -7.19 6.53
CA ASP A 12 -4.62 -7.91 6.09
C ASP A 12 -3.48 -6.95 5.74
N SER A 13 -3.79 -5.83 5.09
CA SER A 13 -2.79 -4.80 4.79
C SER A 13 -2.20 -4.19 6.06
N VAL A 14 -3.03 -3.93 7.06
CA VAL A 14 -2.57 -3.40 8.35
C VAL A 14 -1.64 -4.40 9.03
N ASP A 15 -1.96 -5.68 9.01
CA ASP A 15 -1.11 -6.72 9.60
C ASP A 15 0.25 -6.80 8.88
N ILE A 16 0.27 -6.69 7.57
CA ILE A 16 1.52 -6.65 6.79
C ILE A 16 2.36 -5.43 7.16
N ALA A 17 1.74 -4.28 7.28
CA ALA A 17 2.43 -3.05 7.66
C ALA A 17 3.02 -3.13 9.08
N VAL A 18 2.29 -3.71 10.02
CA VAL A 18 2.78 -3.92 11.39
C VAL A 18 4.00 -4.83 11.39
N GLU A 19 3.97 -5.90 10.61
CA GLU A 19 5.10 -6.81 10.48
C GLU A 19 6.33 -6.11 9.92
N PHE A 20 6.14 -5.29 8.90
CA PHE A 20 7.20 -4.47 8.31
C PHE A 20 7.81 -3.51 9.34
N ILE A 21 6.97 -2.84 10.13
CA ILE A 21 7.43 -1.89 11.15
C ILE A 21 8.27 -2.61 12.21
N LYS A 22 7.87 -3.80 12.61
CA LYS A 22 8.62 -4.60 13.62
C LYS A 22 10.00 -5.03 13.13
N GLU A 23 10.18 -5.22 11.84
CA GLU A 23 11.47 -5.60 11.26
C GLU A 23 12.45 -4.44 11.16
N GLY A 24 11.94 -3.22 11.06
CA GLY A 24 12.70 -2.10 10.56
C GLY A 24 13.09 -1.06 11.59
N TYR A 25 13.47 0.09 11.03
CA TYR A 25 13.97 1.24 11.76
C TYR A 25 12.98 1.79 12.79
N TYR A 26 11.68 1.61 12.54
CA TYR A 26 10.61 2.14 13.40
C TYR A 26 10.08 1.13 14.41
N SER A 27 10.81 0.04 14.65
CA SER A 27 10.35 -1.04 15.52
C SER A 27 10.05 -0.62 16.96
N THR A 28 10.64 0.48 17.43
CA THR A 28 10.43 1.02 18.77
C THR A 28 9.28 2.00 18.90
N LEU A 29 8.67 2.38 17.76
CA LEU A 29 7.56 3.34 17.78
C LEU A 29 6.24 2.65 18.12
N PRO A 30 5.35 3.34 18.86
CA PRO A 30 4.02 2.78 19.09
C PRO A 30 3.24 2.61 17.81
N VAL A 31 2.45 1.55 17.72
CA VAL A 31 1.62 1.28 16.56
C VAL A 31 0.15 1.37 16.95
N GLU A 32 -0.62 2.17 16.23
CA GLU A 32 -2.05 2.30 16.42
C GLU A 32 -2.76 1.74 15.19
N LYS A 33 -3.28 0.51 15.31
CA LYS A 33 -3.94 -0.17 14.19
C LYS A 33 -5.17 0.56 13.66
N ASP A 34 -5.93 1.20 14.54
CA ASP A 34 -7.12 1.95 14.13
C ASP A 34 -6.77 3.14 13.24
N LYS A 35 -5.67 3.82 13.55
CA LYS A 35 -5.17 4.91 12.71
C LYS A 35 -4.73 4.41 11.35
N MET A 36 -4.09 3.25 11.32
CA MET A 36 -3.66 2.63 10.07
C MET A 36 -4.85 2.19 9.23
N ARG A 37 -5.90 1.64 9.86
CA ARG A 37 -7.14 1.27 9.17
C ARG A 37 -7.82 2.48 8.55
N GLU A 38 -7.85 3.59 9.27
CA GLU A 38 -8.44 4.83 8.77
C GLU A 38 -7.70 5.33 7.53
N HIS A 39 -6.39 5.31 7.55
CA HIS A 39 -5.57 5.69 6.39
C HIS A 39 -5.84 4.75 5.20
N ALA A 40 -5.88 3.45 5.45
CA ALA A 40 -6.14 2.46 4.40
C ALA A 40 -7.55 2.59 3.82
N SER A 41 -8.53 2.89 4.66
CA SER A 41 -9.90 3.13 4.22
C SER A 41 -9.98 4.30 3.26
N ARG A 42 -9.24 5.35 3.54
CA ARG A 42 -9.13 6.51 2.65
C ARG A 42 -8.54 6.11 1.30
N ALA A 43 -7.46 5.34 1.31
CA ALA A 43 -6.82 4.87 0.09
C ALA A 43 -7.74 3.96 -0.75
N ALA A 44 -8.63 3.22 -0.10
CA ALA A 44 -9.56 2.32 -0.77
C ALA A 44 -10.77 3.04 -1.35
N SER A 45 -11.13 4.22 -0.84
CA SER A 45 -12.42 4.87 -1.15
C SER A 45 -12.32 6.22 -1.85
N GLU A 46 -11.24 6.98 -1.67
CA GLU A 46 -11.14 8.30 -2.28
C GLU A 46 -10.71 8.22 -3.75
N TRP A 47 -11.34 9.06 -4.61
CA TRP A 47 -11.16 9.01 -6.07
C TRP A 47 -9.71 9.27 -6.52
N ASN A 48 -8.96 10.05 -5.74
CA ASN A 48 -7.59 10.43 -6.07
C ASN A 48 -6.55 9.47 -5.49
N TRP A 49 -6.98 8.33 -4.93
CA TRP A 49 -6.10 7.32 -4.38
C TRP A 49 -6.14 6.03 -5.19
N LEU A 50 -5.02 5.34 -5.20
CA LEU A 50 -4.89 3.99 -5.77
C LEU A 50 -4.46 3.04 -4.66
N TYR A 51 -5.15 1.92 -4.53
CA TYR A 51 -4.82 0.88 -3.56
C TYR A 51 -4.80 -0.45 -4.29
N LEU A 52 -3.63 -1.07 -4.34
CA LEU A 52 -3.43 -2.37 -5.01
C LEU A 52 -2.97 -3.39 -3.98
N VAL A 53 -3.39 -4.64 -4.17
CA VAL A 53 -2.92 -5.75 -3.36
C VAL A 53 -2.35 -6.85 -4.25
N GLU A 54 -1.32 -7.53 -3.76
CA GLU A 54 -0.81 -8.75 -4.38
C GLU A 54 -1.39 -9.93 -3.62
N GLU A 55 -2.06 -10.82 -4.34
CA GLU A 55 -2.71 -11.99 -3.79
C GLU A 55 -2.08 -13.25 -4.38
N ILE A 56 -1.69 -14.17 -3.52
CA ILE A 56 -1.14 -15.47 -3.92
C ILE A 56 -1.91 -16.54 -3.15
N GLU A 57 -2.52 -17.47 -3.89
CA GLU A 57 -3.29 -18.58 -3.31
C GLU A 57 -4.38 -18.11 -2.33
N GLY A 58 -5.04 -17.00 -2.68
CA GLY A 58 -6.13 -16.44 -1.88
C GLY A 58 -5.68 -15.58 -0.71
N ASN A 59 -4.37 -15.40 -0.51
CA ASN A 59 -3.84 -14.62 0.60
C ASN A 59 -3.15 -13.35 0.13
N GLN A 60 -3.36 -12.25 0.83
CA GLN A 60 -2.65 -11.02 0.56
C GLN A 60 -1.22 -11.13 1.06
N VAL A 61 -0.25 -10.88 0.18
CA VAL A 61 1.18 -10.96 0.52
C VAL A 61 1.88 -9.61 0.40
N GLY A 62 1.19 -8.61 -0.11
CA GLY A 62 1.73 -7.26 -0.20
C GLY A 62 0.65 -6.28 -0.64
N PHE A 63 0.94 -5.00 -0.46
CA PHE A 63 0.06 -3.95 -0.93
C PHE A 63 0.84 -2.71 -1.34
N PHE A 64 0.18 -1.84 -2.11
CA PHE A 64 0.73 -0.60 -2.62
C PHE A 64 -0.35 0.47 -2.55
N SER A 65 0.00 1.66 -2.10
CA SER A 65 -0.91 2.81 -2.16
C SER A 65 -0.21 4.02 -2.75
N ALA A 66 -0.98 4.82 -3.47
CA ALA A 66 -0.50 6.04 -4.13
C ALA A 66 -1.65 7.02 -4.24
N TYR A 67 -1.33 8.28 -4.47
CA TYR A 67 -2.35 9.31 -4.64
C TYR A 67 -1.90 10.35 -5.67
N ILE A 68 -2.87 11.11 -6.16
CA ILE A 68 -2.64 12.21 -7.09
C ILE A 68 -2.94 13.51 -6.36
N GLU A 69 -2.04 14.48 -6.49
CA GLU A 69 -2.27 15.82 -5.94
C GLU A 69 -1.76 16.90 -6.88
N GLU A 70 -2.22 18.14 -6.69
CA GLU A 70 -1.75 19.27 -7.47
C GLU A 70 -0.30 19.60 -7.12
N THR A 71 0.46 20.04 -8.12
CA THR A 71 1.83 20.46 -7.87
C THR A 71 1.84 21.79 -7.13
N LEU A 72 2.88 22.02 -6.34
CA LEU A 72 3.06 23.30 -5.63
C LEU A 72 3.58 24.41 -6.55
N PHE A 73 4.01 24.09 -7.76
CA PHE A 73 4.76 25.01 -8.60
C PHE A 73 3.95 25.54 -9.79
N GLY A 74 2.77 25.05 -10.02
CA GLY A 74 1.98 25.49 -11.16
C GLY A 74 0.78 24.58 -11.42
N PRO A 75 0.14 24.72 -12.59
CA PRO A 75 -0.97 23.84 -12.95
C PRO A 75 -0.48 22.44 -13.25
N GLY A 76 -1.32 21.46 -12.94
CA GLY A 76 -1.04 20.07 -13.19
C GLY A 76 -1.04 19.23 -11.91
N ASN A 77 -1.01 17.93 -12.09
CA ASN A 77 -1.06 16.96 -11.01
C ASN A 77 0.17 16.07 -11.04
N ILE A 78 0.58 15.62 -9.88
CA ILE A 78 1.64 14.61 -9.73
C ILE A 78 1.08 13.37 -9.02
N ALA A 79 1.61 12.22 -9.39
CA ALA A 79 1.30 10.97 -8.72
C ALA A 79 2.37 10.69 -7.66
N CYS A 80 1.93 10.43 -6.44
CA CYS A 80 2.83 10.20 -5.30
C CYS A 80 2.64 8.80 -4.77
N GLN A 81 3.75 8.04 -4.66
CA GLN A 81 3.72 6.76 -3.98
C GLN A 81 3.63 7.02 -2.47
N ASP A 82 2.68 6.37 -1.82
CA ASP A 82 2.50 6.47 -0.38
C ASP A 82 3.21 5.32 0.34
N LEU A 83 2.74 4.09 0.15
CA LEU A 83 3.29 2.91 0.82
C LEU A 83 3.45 1.76 -0.17
N MET A 84 4.48 0.94 0.05
CA MET A 84 4.64 -0.34 -0.63
C MET A 84 5.25 -1.32 0.36
N PHE A 85 4.46 -2.31 0.79
CA PHE A 85 4.90 -3.33 1.72
C PHE A 85 4.67 -4.71 1.12
N ILE A 86 5.67 -5.58 1.23
CA ILE A 86 5.63 -6.96 0.75
C ILE A 86 6.19 -7.84 1.84
N LEU A 87 5.52 -8.95 2.16
CA LEU A 87 6.01 -9.89 3.14
C LEU A 87 7.40 -10.43 2.73
N PRO A 88 8.33 -10.62 3.69
CA PRO A 88 9.71 -11.01 3.38
C PRO A 88 9.84 -12.23 2.49
N LYS A 89 9.00 -13.22 2.68
CA LYS A 89 8.99 -14.45 1.89
C LYS A 89 8.81 -14.20 0.40
N TYR A 90 8.12 -13.11 0.04
CA TYR A 90 7.74 -12.79 -1.34
C TYR A 90 8.56 -11.66 -1.97
N ARG A 91 9.53 -11.10 -1.25
CA ARG A 91 10.33 -9.96 -1.74
C ARG A 91 11.29 -10.30 -2.87
N LYS A 92 11.64 -11.56 -3.02
CA LYS A 92 12.53 -11.99 -4.10
C LYS A 92 11.81 -12.16 -5.44
N GLY A 93 10.49 -12.07 -5.43
CA GLY A 93 9.69 -12.13 -6.65
C GLY A 93 9.63 -10.76 -7.33
N LEU A 94 8.74 -10.66 -8.30
CA LEU A 94 8.56 -9.45 -9.09
C LEU A 94 7.44 -8.55 -8.58
N ALA A 95 6.96 -8.75 -7.33
CA ALA A 95 5.80 -8.02 -6.80
C ALA A 95 6.01 -6.51 -6.83
N ALA A 96 7.18 -6.03 -6.38
CA ALA A 96 7.46 -4.60 -6.38
C ALA A 96 7.45 -4.01 -7.80
N VAL A 97 8.05 -4.73 -8.76
CA VAL A 97 8.06 -4.30 -10.15
C VAL A 97 6.64 -4.29 -10.73
N LYS A 98 5.85 -5.30 -10.41
CA LYS A 98 4.46 -5.39 -10.86
C LYS A 98 3.61 -4.24 -10.29
N PHE A 99 3.79 -3.89 -9.02
CA PHE A 99 3.09 -2.76 -8.42
C PHE A 99 3.42 -1.46 -9.14
N LEU A 100 4.71 -1.20 -9.38
CA LEU A 100 5.14 0.01 -10.07
C LEU A 100 4.60 0.07 -11.49
N LYS A 101 4.59 -1.05 -12.18
CA LYS A 101 4.06 -1.12 -13.54
C LYS A 101 2.56 -0.80 -13.58
N GLU A 102 1.77 -1.38 -12.66
CA GLU A 102 0.34 -1.07 -12.56
C GLU A 102 0.10 0.39 -12.22
N PHE A 103 0.94 0.98 -11.38
CA PHE A 103 0.85 2.38 -11.03
C PHE A 103 1.09 3.30 -12.22
N GLU A 104 2.03 2.96 -13.09
CA GLU A 104 2.35 3.75 -14.28
C GLU A 104 1.28 3.65 -15.36
N ASP A 105 0.58 2.54 -15.42
CA ASP A 105 -0.52 2.31 -16.37
C ASP A 105 -1.80 2.98 -15.85
#